data_5550de7b5182fe8ce0aad22361601f18
#
_entry.id   5550de7b5182fe8ce0aad22361601f18
#
_cell.length_a   1.000
_cell.length_b   1.000
_cell.length_c   1.000
_cell.angle_alpha   90.00
_cell.angle_beta   90.00
_cell.angle_gamma   90.00
#
_symmetry.space_group_name_H-M   'P 1'
#
loop_
_entity.id
_entity.type
_entity.pdbx_description
1 polymer ?
#
loop_
_entity_poly.entity_id
_entity_poly.type
_entity_poly.pdbx_seq_one_letter_code
_entity_poly.pdbx_strand_id
1 'polypeptide(L)'
;MEHTGRYYEPMARWLSDSGFFVSTVNPKLIKDYGNNTLRKVKTDKADSVKIARYALDNWQDLRQYTSMDIIRNQLKTMNHQFSFYMKQKTSYKNNLISLLDQTYPGINDFFDSPARSDGSQKWVDFVSSFWHVDCVRSLGLATFTERYQKWCKRHGYNFQPEKPAQIYSFSKELISVFTKDSVTKFLVKQAVEQLNTVSFTVEQLRLEMNRLAAQLPEYQVVMAMKGVGPSLGPQLMAE
;
A
#
# COMPACT_ATOMS: atom_id res chain seq x y z
N MET A 1 19.35 -23.95 10.47
CA MET A 1 19.16 -22.92 11.52
C MET A 1 17.67 -22.65 11.70
N GLU A 2 17.28 -22.09 12.82
CA GLU A 2 15.89 -21.73 13.11
C GLU A 2 15.51 -20.39 12.46
N HIS A 3 14.34 -20.34 11.84
CA HIS A 3 13.79 -19.16 11.14
C HIS A 3 13.13 -18.20 12.15
N THR A 4 13.90 -17.55 13.01
CA THR A 4 13.39 -16.61 14.03
C THR A 4 13.60 -15.16 13.64
N GLY A 5 12.49 -14.47 13.32
CA GLY A 5 12.52 -13.07 12.92
C GLY A 5 13.44 -12.80 11.73
N ARG A 6 14.25 -11.74 11.80
CA ARG A 6 15.21 -11.35 10.74
C ARG A 6 16.67 -11.65 11.09
N TYR A 7 16.93 -12.14 12.29
CA TYR A 7 18.31 -12.30 12.80
C TYR A 7 19.08 -13.42 12.11
N TYR A 8 18.40 -14.44 11.58
CA TYR A 8 19.03 -15.56 10.88
C TYR A 8 19.47 -15.21 9.45
N GLU A 9 18.82 -14.25 8.80
CA GLU A 9 19.01 -13.96 7.37
C GLU A 9 20.45 -13.60 7.00
N PRO A 10 21.16 -12.67 7.70
CA PRO A 10 22.53 -12.33 7.38
C PRO A 10 23.46 -13.54 7.47
N MET A 11 23.26 -14.39 8.48
CA MET A 11 24.08 -15.60 8.69
C MET A 11 23.76 -16.65 7.63
N ALA A 12 22.47 -16.89 7.33
CA ALA A 12 22.04 -17.84 6.31
C ALA A 12 22.61 -17.47 4.94
N ARG A 13 22.54 -16.18 4.59
CA ARG A 13 23.09 -15.67 3.34
C ARG A 13 24.60 -15.84 3.28
N TRP A 14 25.33 -15.40 4.30
CA TRP A 14 26.77 -15.50 4.34
C TRP A 14 27.26 -16.96 4.24
N LEU A 15 26.64 -17.87 4.95
CA LEU A 15 26.96 -19.30 4.88
C LEU A 15 26.63 -19.89 3.50
N SER A 16 25.48 -19.56 2.92
CA SER A 16 25.10 -20.00 1.59
C SER A 16 26.05 -19.48 0.52
N ASP A 17 26.43 -18.19 0.58
CA ASP A 17 27.38 -17.57 -0.35
C ASP A 17 28.81 -18.17 -0.19
N SER A 18 29.12 -18.70 1.01
CA SER A 18 30.38 -19.42 1.31
C SER A 18 30.35 -20.90 0.89
N GLY A 19 29.28 -21.36 0.24
CA GLY A 19 29.16 -22.73 -0.28
C GLY A 19 28.70 -23.77 0.73
N PHE A 20 28.24 -23.38 1.94
CA PHE A 20 27.66 -24.30 2.91
C PHE A 20 26.23 -24.65 2.55
N PHE A 21 25.84 -25.91 2.83
CA PHE A 21 24.43 -26.26 2.82
C PHE A 21 23.73 -25.61 4.02
N VAL A 22 22.83 -24.70 3.75
CA VAL A 22 22.03 -24.00 4.76
C VAL A 22 20.58 -24.40 4.62
N SER A 23 19.93 -24.69 5.72
CA SER A 23 18.48 -24.89 5.80
C SER A 23 17.90 -24.03 6.91
N THR A 24 16.79 -23.36 6.62
CA THR A 24 16.04 -22.56 7.59
C THR A 24 14.74 -23.27 7.93
N VAL A 25 14.56 -23.58 9.21
CA VAL A 25 13.47 -24.43 9.70
C VAL A 25 12.49 -23.60 10.52
N ASN A 26 11.20 -23.86 10.36
CA ASN A 26 10.16 -23.18 11.11
C ASN A 26 10.35 -23.40 12.63
N PRO A 27 10.35 -22.33 13.45
CA PRO A 27 10.50 -22.39 14.89
C PRO A 27 9.56 -23.36 15.58
N LYS A 28 8.34 -23.53 15.05
CA LYS A 28 7.35 -24.45 15.60
C LYS A 28 7.82 -25.90 15.52
N LEU A 29 8.43 -26.30 14.39
CA LEU A 29 8.96 -27.67 14.22
C LEU A 29 10.09 -27.94 15.22
N ILE A 30 11.01 -26.99 15.41
CA ILE A 30 12.06 -27.09 16.40
C ILE A 30 11.48 -27.12 17.81
N LYS A 31 10.48 -26.28 18.10
CA LYS A 31 9.83 -26.24 19.41
C LYS A 31 9.17 -27.56 19.75
N ASP A 32 8.45 -28.16 18.80
CA ASP A 32 7.69 -29.40 19.01
C ASP A 32 8.58 -30.64 19.01
N TYR A 33 9.76 -30.57 18.37
CA TYR A 33 10.73 -31.65 18.35
C TYR A 33 11.29 -31.93 19.76
N GLY A 34 11.22 -33.18 20.22
CA GLY A 34 11.77 -33.64 21.50
C GLY A 34 11.09 -33.05 22.75
N ASN A 35 9.82 -32.64 22.67
CA ASN A 35 9.05 -32.09 23.80
C ASN A 35 8.70 -33.13 24.90
N ASN A 36 9.18 -34.35 24.81
CA ASN A 36 8.86 -35.47 25.74
C ASN A 36 9.62 -35.40 27.08
N THR A 37 10.37 -34.34 27.35
CA THR A 37 11.12 -34.19 28.59
C THR A 37 10.40 -33.27 29.59
N LEU A 38 10.21 -33.76 30.82
CA LEU A 38 9.54 -33.06 31.93
C LEU A 38 10.30 -31.81 32.43
N ARG A 39 11.59 -31.67 32.14
CA ARG A 39 12.43 -30.53 32.53
C ARG A 39 12.75 -29.66 31.31
N LYS A 40 12.18 -28.48 31.26
CA LYS A 40 12.46 -27.44 30.26
C LYS A 40 13.57 -26.54 30.75
N VAL A 41 14.85 -26.91 30.47
CA VAL A 41 15.99 -25.98 30.64
C VAL A 41 16.09 -25.14 29.38
N LYS A 42 15.78 -23.85 29.50
CA LYS A 42 15.89 -22.90 28.38
C LYS A 42 17.26 -22.22 28.45
N THR A 43 18.20 -22.70 27.65
CA THR A 43 19.51 -22.08 27.43
C THR A 43 19.85 -22.14 25.95
N ASP A 44 20.60 -21.17 25.44
CA ASP A 44 21.03 -21.11 24.03
C ASP A 44 21.81 -22.37 23.62
N LYS A 45 22.58 -22.96 24.56
CA LYS A 45 23.29 -24.24 24.35
C LYS A 45 22.31 -25.41 24.15
N ALA A 46 21.24 -25.48 24.94
CA ALA A 46 20.25 -26.54 24.81
C ALA A 46 19.48 -26.39 23.48
N ASP A 47 19.14 -25.15 23.09
CA ASP A 47 18.47 -24.85 21.84
C ASP A 47 19.37 -25.17 20.64
N SER A 48 20.67 -24.86 20.68
CA SER A 48 21.62 -25.21 19.61
C SER A 48 21.74 -26.72 19.42
N VAL A 49 21.82 -27.50 20.52
CA VAL A 49 21.85 -28.96 20.48
C VAL A 49 20.53 -29.53 19.91
N LYS A 50 19.41 -28.93 20.28
CA LYS A 50 18.10 -29.34 19.77
C LYS A 50 17.98 -29.12 18.26
N ILE A 51 18.43 -27.96 17.76
CA ILE A 51 18.46 -27.63 16.33
C ILE A 51 19.36 -28.62 15.58
N ALA A 52 20.53 -28.93 16.12
CA ALA A 52 21.45 -29.88 15.50
C ALA A 52 20.86 -31.31 15.42
N ARG A 53 20.24 -31.79 16.51
CA ARG A 53 19.56 -33.09 16.52
C ARG A 53 18.41 -33.14 15.52
N TYR A 54 17.57 -32.13 15.50
CA TYR A 54 16.50 -32.02 14.51
C TYR A 54 17.05 -32.14 13.09
N ALA A 55 18.15 -31.42 12.79
CA ALA A 55 18.74 -31.44 11.46
C ALA A 55 19.30 -32.83 11.09
N LEU A 56 19.89 -33.56 12.04
CA LEU A 56 20.38 -34.92 11.80
C LEU A 56 19.24 -35.93 11.57
N ASP A 57 18.18 -35.84 12.36
CA ASP A 57 17.07 -36.80 12.27
C ASP A 57 16.16 -36.55 11.04
N ASN A 58 16.14 -35.32 10.54
CA ASN A 58 15.29 -34.91 9.39
C ASN A 58 16.11 -34.46 8.17
N TRP A 59 17.34 -34.95 8.04
CA TRP A 59 18.28 -34.51 7.01
C TRP A 59 17.70 -34.56 5.59
N GLN A 60 16.97 -35.60 5.27
CA GLN A 60 16.39 -35.84 3.94
C GLN A 60 15.27 -34.85 3.59
N ASP A 61 14.60 -34.30 4.60
CA ASP A 61 13.49 -33.36 4.46
C ASP A 61 13.93 -31.89 4.52
N LEU A 62 15.23 -31.64 4.79
CA LEU A 62 15.75 -30.29 4.90
C LEU A 62 15.85 -29.62 3.53
N ARG A 63 15.10 -28.54 3.37
CA ARG A 63 15.15 -27.71 2.17
C ARG A 63 16.35 -26.78 2.21
N GLN A 64 17.13 -26.75 1.13
CA GLN A 64 18.23 -25.82 0.99
C GLN A 64 17.72 -24.37 0.87
N TYR A 65 18.34 -23.45 1.61
CA TYR A 65 18.14 -22.01 1.49
C TYR A 65 18.65 -21.52 0.13
N THR A 66 17.84 -20.73 -0.58
CA THR A 66 18.12 -20.30 -1.95
C THR A 66 17.95 -18.78 -2.10
N SER A 67 18.36 -18.26 -3.25
CA SER A 67 18.09 -16.86 -3.65
C SER A 67 16.58 -16.56 -3.74
N MET A 68 15.75 -17.57 -4.04
CA MET A 68 14.29 -17.42 -4.04
C MET A 68 13.74 -17.09 -2.64
N ASP A 69 14.36 -17.63 -1.59
CA ASP A 69 13.97 -17.31 -0.21
C ASP A 69 14.27 -15.85 0.13
N ILE A 70 15.34 -15.28 -0.43
CA ILE A 70 15.64 -13.84 -0.30
C ILE A 70 14.56 -13.01 -0.95
N ILE A 71 14.14 -13.35 -2.17
CA ILE A 71 13.08 -12.64 -2.90
C ILE A 71 11.75 -12.71 -2.12
N ARG A 72 11.39 -13.88 -1.59
CA ARG A 72 10.18 -14.04 -0.76
C ARG A 72 10.23 -13.18 0.50
N ASN A 73 11.36 -13.13 1.19
CA ASN A 73 11.55 -12.30 2.38
C ASN A 73 11.45 -10.81 2.06
N GLN A 74 12.02 -10.37 0.93
CA GLN A 74 11.89 -9.00 0.45
C GLN A 74 10.42 -8.69 0.12
N LEU A 75 9.73 -9.58 -0.60
CA LEU A 75 8.33 -9.42 -0.96
C LEU A 75 7.44 -9.34 0.29
N LYS A 76 7.66 -10.19 1.27
CA LYS A 76 6.97 -10.16 2.57
C LYS A 76 7.17 -8.83 3.29
N THR A 77 8.41 -8.33 3.31
CA THR A 77 8.72 -7.03 3.92
C THR A 77 8.00 -5.90 3.21
N MET A 78 7.99 -5.93 1.87
CA MET A 78 7.28 -4.92 1.06
C MET A 78 5.77 -5.00 1.26
N ASN A 79 5.19 -6.21 1.42
CA ASN A 79 3.76 -6.38 1.70
C ASN A 79 3.37 -5.75 3.05
N HIS A 80 4.22 -5.87 4.07
CA HIS A 80 4.01 -5.16 5.33
C HIS A 80 4.02 -3.63 5.17
N GLN A 81 4.98 -3.09 4.38
CA GLN A 81 5.04 -1.66 4.09
C GLN A 81 3.84 -1.21 3.25
N PHE A 82 3.46 -1.96 2.23
CA PHE A 82 2.27 -1.69 1.42
C PHE A 82 1.01 -1.61 2.29
N SER A 83 0.80 -2.59 3.17
CA SER A 83 -0.33 -2.63 4.10
C SER A 83 -0.33 -1.43 5.07
N PHE A 84 0.84 -1.02 5.55
CA PHE A 84 0.99 0.16 6.39
C PHE A 84 0.57 1.43 5.63
N TYR A 85 1.10 1.66 4.43
CA TYR A 85 0.76 2.86 3.65
C TYR A 85 -0.68 2.84 3.13
N MET A 86 -1.27 1.68 2.87
CA MET A 86 -2.70 1.57 2.54
C MET A 86 -3.60 2.05 3.70
N LYS A 87 -3.27 1.73 4.94
CA LYS A 87 -3.97 2.25 6.12
C LYS A 87 -3.80 3.78 6.24
N GLN A 88 -2.59 4.30 5.99
CA GLN A 88 -2.33 5.74 5.99
C GLN A 88 -3.13 6.44 4.88
N LYS A 89 -3.16 5.88 3.66
CA LYS A 89 -3.95 6.40 2.54
C LYS A 89 -5.42 6.54 2.91
N THR A 90 -5.99 5.52 3.55
CA THR A 90 -7.39 5.56 4.03
C THR A 90 -7.59 6.65 5.08
N SER A 91 -6.66 6.77 6.02
CA SER A 91 -6.71 7.81 7.06
C SER A 91 -6.64 9.22 6.46
N TYR A 92 -5.71 9.49 5.56
CA TYR A 92 -5.59 10.80 4.88
C TYR A 92 -6.79 11.11 3.99
N LYS A 93 -7.35 10.09 3.30
CA LYS A 93 -8.58 10.26 2.53
C LYS A 93 -9.73 10.70 3.43
N ASN A 94 -9.94 10.02 4.55
CA ASN A 94 -11.00 10.35 5.51
C ASN A 94 -10.78 11.75 6.14
N ASN A 95 -9.54 12.11 6.44
CA ASN A 95 -9.20 13.45 6.93
C ASN A 95 -9.54 14.54 5.90
N LEU A 96 -9.19 14.33 4.63
CA LEU A 96 -9.54 15.29 3.57
C LEU A 96 -11.06 15.40 3.41
N ILE A 97 -11.80 14.29 3.42
CA ILE A 97 -13.27 14.30 3.35
C ILE A 97 -13.85 15.09 4.52
N SER A 98 -13.38 14.87 5.74
CA SER A 98 -13.83 15.61 6.93
C SER A 98 -13.58 17.12 6.84
N LEU A 99 -12.49 17.56 6.21
CA LEU A 99 -12.25 18.97 5.93
C LEU A 99 -13.19 19.49 4.82
N LEU A 100 -13.46 18.68 3.81
CA LEU A 100 -14.40 19.03 2.74
C LEU A 100 -15.83 19.13 3.25
N ASP A 101 -16.25 18.31 4.21
CA ASP A 101 -17.57 18.42 4.85
C ASP A 101 -17.80 19.82 5.47
N GLN A 102 -16.73 20.53 5.81
CA GLN A 102 -16.78 21.88 6.37
C GLN A 102 -16.59 22.99 5.31
N THR A 103 -16.02 22.68 4.15
CA THR A 103 -15.65 23.67 3.11
C THR A 103 -16.40 23.47 1.80
N TYR A 104 -16.63 22.22 1.39
CA TYR A 104 -17.30 21.84 0.15
C TYR A 104 -17.94 20.45 0.27
N PRO A 105 -18.98 20.28 1.12
CA PRO A 105 -19.59 18.98 1.40
C PRO A 105 -20.00 18.21 0.14
N GLY A 106 -19.72 16.90 0.10
CA GLY A 106 -20.18 15.99 -0.95
C GLY A 106 -19.53 16.15 -2.33
N ILE A 107 -18.58 17.06 -2.51
CA ILE A 107 -17.95 17.28 -3.82
C ILE A 107 -17.15 16.09 -4.33
N ASN A 108 -16.63 15.24 -3.42
CA ASN A 108 -15.93 14.01 -3.76
C ASN A 108 -16.82 13.02 -4.54
N ASP A 109 -18.13 13.01 -4.32
CA ASP A 109 -19.08 12.09 -4.93
C ASP A 109 -19.41 12.44 -6.39
N PHE A 110 -18.99 13.62 -6.86
CA PHE A 110 -19.14 14.03 -8.25
C PHE A 110 -18.16 13.35 -9.22
N PHE A 111 -17.19 12.57 -8.73
CA PHE A 111 -16.12 12.04 -9.56
C PHE A 111 -15.91 10.54 -9.34
N ASP A 112 -16.48 9.73 -10.22
CA ASP A 112 -16.40 8.25 -10.18
C ASP A 112 -15.16 7.69 -10.91
N SER A 113 -14.24 8.55 -11.33
CA SER A 113 -13.05 8.13 -12.07
C SER A 113 -12.11 7.28 -11.18
N PRO A 114 -11.60 6.14 -11.68
CA PRO A 114 -10.59 5.37 -10.95
C PRO A 114 -9.32 6.20 -10.75
N ALA A 115 -8.52 5.79 -9.76
CA ALA A 115 -7.20 6.36 -9.57
C ALA A 115 -6.32 6.10 -10.81
N ARG A 116 -5.42 7.03 -11.11
CA ARG A 116 -4.41 6.88 -12.17
C ARG A 116 -3.29 5.95 -11.73
N SER A 117 -2.42 5.61 -12.66
CA SER A 117 -1.24 4.75 -12.40
C SER A 117 -0.26 5.31 -11.36
N ASP A 118 -0.27 6.62 -11.14
CA ASP A 118 0.50 7.31 -10.11
C ASP A 118 -0.26 7.44 -8.76
N GLY A 119 -1.48 6.89 -8.69
CA GLY A 119 -2.35 6.95 -7.53
C GLY A 119 -3.16 8.22 -7.38
N SER A 120 -3.00 9.22 -8.27
CA SER A 120 -3.77 10.47 -8.24
C SER A 120 -5.26 10.22 -8.55
N GLN A 121 -6.14 11.03 -7.97
CA GLN A 121 -7.60 10.91 -8.12
C GLN A 121 -8.19 12.24 -8.59
N LYS A 122 -9.11 12.17 -9.55
CA LYS A 122 -9.72 13.37 -10.17
C LYS A 122 -10.39 14.30 -9.16
N TRP A 123 -11.10 13.76 -8.17
CA TRP A 123 -11.74 14.58 -7.14
C TRP A 123 -10.71 15.29 -6.24
N VAL A 124 -9.58 14.64 -5.93
CA VAL A 124 -8.49 15.24 -5.13
C VAL A 124 -7.83 16.38 -5.91
N ASP A 125 -7.57 16.19 -7.19
CA ASP A 125 -7.05 17.24 -8.07
C ASP A 125 -8.03 18.40 -8.21
N PHE A 126 -9.34 18.08 -8.25
CA PHE A 126 -10.38 19.11 -8.31
C PHE A 126 -10.35 19.97 -7.05
N VAL A 127 -10.41 19.36 -5.87
CA VAL A 127 -10.43 20.12 -4.60
C VAL A 127 -9.08 20.80 -4.31
N SER A 128 -7.99 20.35 -4.89
CA SER A 128 -6.73 21.10 -4.87
C SER A 128 -6.87 22.49 -5.54
N SER A 129 -7.69 22.60 -6.58
CA SER A 129 -7.93 23.84 -7.31
C SER A 129 -9.14 24.61 -6.81
N PHE A 130 -10.21 23.88 -6.46
CA PHE A 130 -11.52 24.39 -6.01
C PHE A 130 -11.81 23.91 -4.59
N TRP A 131 -10.95 24.32 -3.65
CA TRP A 131 -10.87 23.84 -2.27
C TRP A 131 -12.02 24.27 -1.35
N HIS A 132 -12.90 25.16 -1.83
CA HIS A 132 -14.03 25.71 -1.09
C HIS A 132 -15.19 25.95 -2.05
N VAL A 133 -16.43 25.79 -1.59
CA VAL A 133 -17.64 26.01 -2.40
C VAL A 133 -17.67 27.39 -3.06
N ASP A 134 -17.17 28.42 -2.39
CA ASP A 134 -17.06 29.77 -2.95
C ASP A 134 -16.01 29.93 -4.07
N CYS A 135 -15.16 28.94 -4.29
CA CYS A 135 -14.31 28.92 -5.47
C CYS A 135 -15.12 28.69 -6.76
N VAL A 136 -16.34 28.16 -6.63
CA VAL A 136 -17.26 27.89 -7.72
C VAL A 136 -18.46 28.85 -7.70
N ARG A 137 -19.22 28.92 -6.61
CA ARG A 137 -20.48 29.68 -6.55
C ARG A 137 -20.33 31.19 -6.68
N SER A 138 -19.17 31.76 -6.33
CA SER A 138 -18.89 33.18 -6.51
C SER A 138 -18.63 33.57 -7.97
N LEU A 139 -18.48 32.59 -8.86
CA LEU A 139 -18.34 32.79 -10.31
C LEU A 139 -19.69 32.68 -11.01
N GLY A 140 -19.81 33.29 -12.18
CA GLY A 140 -20.91 32.94 -13.10
C GLY A 140 -20.67 31.57 -13.72
N LEU A 141 -21.77 30.88 -14.13
CA LEU A 141 -21.68 29.53 -14.72
C LEU A 141 -20.72 29.51 -15.94
N ALA A 142 -20.80 30.49 -16.84
CA ALA A 142 -19.93 30.56 -18.01
C ALA A 142 -18.44 30.64 -17.62
N THR A 143 -18.09 31.51 -16.66
CA THR A 143 -16.72 31.66 -16.16
C THR A 143 -16.23 30.39 -15.46
N PHE A 144 -17.09 29.73 -14.68
CA PHE A 144 -16.72 28.46 -14.05
C PHE A 144 -16.50 27.37 -15.10
N THR A 145 -17.37 27.27 -16.11
CA THR A 145 -17.24 26.29 -17.21
C THR A 145 -15.91 26.46 -17.94
N GLU A 146 -15.51 27.68 -18.27
CA GLU A 146 -14.20 27.94 -18.88
C GLU A 146 -13.03 27.55 -17.98
N ARG A 147 -13.10 27.85 -16.69
CA ARG A 147 -12.07 27.48 -15.72
C ARG A 147 -11.98 25.96 -15.55
N TYR A 148 -13.12 25.29 -15.49
CA TYR A 148 -13.18 23.83 -15.39
C TYR A 148 -12.62 23.17 -16.65
N GLN A 149 -12.94 23.68 -17.85
CA GLN A 149 -12.38 23.19 -19.10
C GLN A 149 -10.86 23.36 -19.15
N LYS A 150 -10.33 24.51 -18.76
CA LYS A 150 -8.89 24.77 -18.66
C LYS A 150 -8.22 23.85 -17.63
N TRP A 151 -8.91 23.60 -16.51
CA TRP A 151 -8.44 22.68 -15.48
C TRP A 151 -8.40 21.23 -16.01
N CYS A 152 -9.45 20.75 -16.69
CA CYS A 152 -9.47 19.44 -17.33
C CYS A 152 -8.28 19.29 -18.31
N LYS A 153 -8.07 20.29 -19.18
CA LYS A 153 -6.95 20.28 -20.14
C LYS A 153 -5.59 20.21 -19.44
N ARG A 154 -5.38 20.99 -18.39
CA ARG A 154 -4.12 21.03 -17.62
C ARG A 154 -3.81 19.72 -16.95
N HIS A 155 -4.81 19.05 -16.41
CA HIS A 155 -4.67 17.78 -15.70
C HIS A 155 -4.87 16.55 -16.59
N GLY A 156 -5.10 16.72 -17.91
CA GLY A 156 -5.32 15.60 -18.84
C GLY A 156 -6.60 14.83 -18.58
N TYR A 157 -7.67 15.48 -18.11
CA TYR A 157 -8.98 14.89 -17.92
C TYR A 157 -9.90 15.19 -19.11
N ASN A 158 -10.76 14.22 -19.45
CA ASN A 158 -11.81 14.44 -20.43
C ASN A 158 -12.81 15.46 -19.91
N PHE A 159 -13.10 16.48 -20.73
CA PHE A 159 -14.13 17.47 -20.43
C PHE A 159 -15.49 16.94 -20.82
N GLN A 160 -16.43 16.96 -19.87
CA GLN A 160 -17.84 16.63 -20.07
C GLN A 160 -18.64 17.92 -19.95
N PRO A 161 -19.37 18.36 -21.01
CA PRO A 161 -20.04 19.68 -21.03
C PRO A 161 -21.09 19.88 -19.93
N GLU A 162 -21.75 18.80 -19.49
CA GLU A 162 -22.81 18.86 -18.46
C GLU A 162 -22.23 19.00 -17.04
N LYS A 163 -21.00 18.52 -16.82
CA LYS A 163 -20.42 18.42 -15.50
C LYS A 163 -20.23 19.77 -14.79
N PRO A 164 -19.79 20.86 -15.45
CA PRO A 164 -19.71 22.16 -14.83
C PRO A 164 -21.07 22.69 -14.35
N ALA A 165 -22.13 22.49 -15.14
CA ALA A 165 -23.46 22.94 -14.76
C ALA A 165 -23.98 22.18 -13.53
N GLN A 166 -23.77 20.86 -13.48
CA GLN A 166 -24.13 20.04 -12.33
C GLN A 166 -23.39 20.48 -11.05
N ILE A 167 -22.05 20.64 -11.12
CA ILE A 167 -21.24 21.08 -10.00
C ILE A 167 -21.64 22.50 -9.57
N TYR A 168 -21.93 23.39 -10.51
CA TYR A 168 -22.32 24.77 -10.21
C TYR A 168 -23.67 24.84 -9.49
N SER A 169 -24.69 24.11 -9.99
CA SER A 169 -26.01 24.04 -9.36
C SER A 169 -25.91 23.48 -7.95
N PHE A 170 -25.22 22.37 -7.79
CA PHE A 170 -24.94 21.77 -6.48
C PHE A 170 -24.26 22.76 -5.53
N SER A 171 -23.23 23.47 -6.00
CA SER A 171 -22.50 24.45 -5.18
C SER A 171 -23.38 25.60 -4.69
N LYS A 172 -24.44 25.95 -5.42
CA LYS A 172 -25.37 27.03 -5.03
C LYS A 172 -26.25 26.65 -3.83
N GLU A 173 -26.54 25.38 -3.65
CA GLU A 173 -27.39 24.86 -2.58
C GLU A 173 -26.61 24.59 -1.27
N LEU A 174 -25.28 24.59 -1.34
CA LEU A 174 -24.45 24.24 -0.21
C LEU A 174 -24.22 25.40 0.76
N ILE A 175 -24.15 25.04 2.05
CA ILE A 175 -23.71 25.95 3.12
C ILE A 175 -22.36 25.39 3.64
N SER A 176 -21.32 26.21 3.59
CA SER A 176 -20.01 25.88 4.20
C SER A 176 -19.98 26.35 5.64
N VAL A 177 -19.35 25.55 6.50
CA VAL A 177 -19.11 25.90 7.92
C VAL A 177 -17.93 26.85 8.05
N PHE A 178 -16.83 26.55 7.33
CA PHE A 178 -15.67 27.42 7.31
C PHE A 178 -15.80 28.52 6.26
N THR A 179 -15.13 29.64 6.54
CA THR A 179 -15.01 30.76 5.61
C THR A 179 -13.93 30.46 4.56
N LYS A 180 -14.07 31.11 3.39
CA LYS A 180 -13.05 31.05 2.34
C LYS A 180 -11.90 31.98 2.68
N ASP A 181 -10.95 31.52 3.49
CA ASP A 181 -9.77 32.28 3.92
C ASP A 181 -8.45 31.52 3.67
N SER A 182 -7.34 32.15 4.06
CA SER A 182 -6.00 31.56 3.86
C SER A 182 -5.72 30.34 4.71
N VAL A 183 -6.29 30.26 5.93
CA VAL A 183 -6.11 29.15 6.85
C VAL A 183 -6.84 27.92 6.32
N THR A 184 -8.10 28.08 5.96
CA THR A 184 -8.92 27.01 5.36
C THR A 184 -8.27 26.48 4.08
N LYS A 185 -7.78 27.37 3.22
CA LYS A 185 -7.04 26.98 2.01
C LYS A 185 -5.79 26.17 2.34
N PHE A 186 -5.02 26.59 3.32
CA PHE A 186 -3.81 25.90 3.76
C PHE A 186 -4.13 24.47 4.24
N LEU A 187 -5.15 24.33 5.12
CA LEU A 187 -5.55 23.02 5.66
C LEU A 187 -5.95 22.02 4.56
N VAL A 188 -6.82 22.45 3.64
CA VAL A 188 -7.26 21.57 2.53
C VAL A 188 -6.08 21.23 1.62
N LYS A 189 -5.22 22.19 1.29
CA LYS A 189 -4.05 21.93 0.45
C LYS A 189 -3.06 20.96 1.10
N GLN A 190 -2.78 21.10 2.39
CA GLN A 190 -1.93 20.16 3.12
C GLN A 190 -2.52 18.75 3.14
N ALA A 191 -3.83 18.60 3.38
CA ALA A 191 -4.48 17.31 3.34
C ALA A 191 -4.43 16.66 1.94
N VAL A 192 -4.60 17.43 0.88
CA VAL A 192 -4.44 16.98 -0.52
C VAL A 192 -3.01 16.51 -0.78
N GLU A 193 -2.01 17.29 -0.38
CA GLU A 193 -0.61 16.95 -0.58
C GLU A 193 -0.22 15.65 0.11
N GLN A 194 -0.62 15.45 1.37
CA GLN A 194 -0.36 14.23 2.12
C GLN A 194 -1.04 13.02 1.47
N LEU A 195 -2.30 13.15 1.04
CA LEU A 195 -3.00 12.07 0.36
C LEU A 195 -2.34 11.70 -0.98
N ASN A 196 -1.92 12.68 -1.76
CA ASN A 196 -1.23 12.43 -3.03
C ASN A 196 0.12 11.75 -2.81
N THR A 197 0.90 12.21 -1.84
CA THR A 197 2.21 11.62 -1.50
C THR A 197 2.08 10.16 -1.11
N VAL A 198 1.15 9.84 -0.20
CA VAL A 198 0.95 8.45 0.22
C VAL A 198 0.36 7.59 -0.89
N SER A 199 -0.51 8.15 -1.72
CA SER A 199 -1.09 7.44 -2.88
C SER A 199 -0.01 7.05 -3.88
N PHE A 200 0.90 7.96 -4.20
CA PHE A 200 2.07 7.69 -5.04
C PHE A 200 2.96 6.59 -4.43
N THR A 201 3.27 6.67 -3.13
CA THR A 201 4.08 5.66 -2.44
C THR A 201 3.45 4.27 -2.53
N VAL A 202 2.13 4.16 -2.36
CA VAL A 202 1.39 2.89 -2.49
C VAL A 202 1.54 2.31 -3.90
N GLU A 203 1.42 3.13 -4.94
CA GLU A 203 1.55 2.67 -6.32
C GLU A 203 2.99 2.24 -6.65
N GLN A 204 4.01 2.95 -6.15
CA GLN A 204 5.40 2.55 -6.30
C GLN A 204 5.67 1.19 -5.64
N LEU A 205 5.19 0.99 -4.40
CA LEU A 205 5.31 -0.29 -3.72
C LEU A 205 4.60 -1.41 -4.50
N ARG A 206 3.41 -1.16 -5.01
CA ARG A 206 2.65 -2.13 -5.81
C ARG A 206 3.42 -2.55 -7.07
N LEU A 207 4.02 -1.60 -7.78
CA LEU A 207 4.83 -1.88 -8.97
C LEU A 207 6.06 -2.72 -8.62
N GLU A 208 6.77 -2.36 -7.57
CA GLU A 208 7.97 -3.07 -7.15
C GLU A 208 7.67 -4.47 -6.60
N MET A 209 6.56 -4.64 -5.87
CA MET A 209 6.09 -5.95 -5.45
C MET A 209 5.80 -6.86 -6.65
N ASN A 210 5.16 -6.32 -7.70
CA ASN A 210 4.95 -7.09 -8.94
C ASN A 210 6.26 -7.49 -9.61
N ARG A 211 7.24 -6.57 -9.66
CA ARG A 211 8.56 -6.84 -10.25
C ARG A 211 9.30 -7.95 -9.49
N LEU A 212 9.22 -7.95 -8.17
CA LEU A 212 9.82 -9.01 -7.35
C LEU A 212 9.06 -10.34 -7.49
N ALA A 213 7.75 -10.30 -7.39
CA ALA A 213 6.91 -11.49 -7.51
C ALA A 213 7.10 -12.20 -8.86
N ALA A 214 7.28 -11.44 -9.94
CA ALA A 214 7.51 -11.99 -11.30
C ALA A 214 8.78 -12.85 -11.42
N GLN A 215 9.70 -12.77 -10.45
CA GLN A 215 10.91 -13.60 -10.41
C GLN A 215 10.66 -14.97 -9.76
N LEU A 216 9.52 -15.16 -9.12
CA LEU A 216 9.17 -16.42 -8.46
C LEU A 216 8.48 -17.38 -9.45
N PRO A 217 8.79 -18.69 -9.40
CA PRO A 217 8.28 -19.66 -10.37
C PRO A 217 6.75 -19.80 -10.35
N GLU A 218 6.12 -19.59 -9.20
CA GLU A 218 4.67 -19.67 -9.03
C GLU A 218 3.89 -18.45 -9.55
N TYR A 219 4.56 -17.35 -9.94
CA TYR A 219 3.90 -16.11 -10.34
C TYR A 219 2.85 -16.29 -11.43
N GLN A 220 3.18 -17.02 -12.49
CA GLN A 220 2.26 -17.24 -13.61
C GLN A 220 1.01 -18.01 -13.18
N VAL A 221 1.17 -18.98 -12.29
CA VAL A 221 0.05 -19.79 -11.76
C VAL A 221 -0.86 -18.92 -10.92
N VAL A 222 -0.31 -18.11 -10.02
CA VAL A 222 -1.08 -17.21 -9.16
C VAL A 222 -1.82 -16.15 -9.97
N MET A 223 -1.16 -15.56 -10.98
CA MET A 223 -1.79 -14.53 -11.83
C MET A 223 -2.85 -15.09 -12.78
N ALA A 224 -2.85 -16.39 -13.07
CA ALA A 224 -3.89 -17.07 -13.85
C ALA A 224 -5.16 -17.37 -13.02
N MET A 225 -5.13 -17.23 -11.71
CA MET A 225 -6.31 -17.46 -10.86
C MET A 225 -7.37 -16.38 -11.11
N LYS A 226 -8.64 -16.81 -11.25
CA LYS A 226 -9.76 -15.89 -11.48
C LYS A 226 -9.90 -14.90 -10.31
N GLY A 227 -9.91 -13.60 -10.62
CA GLY A 227 -10.03 -12.52 -9.64
C GLY A 227 -8.70 -12.07 -9.02
N VAL A 228 -7.59 -12.71 -9.37
CA VAL A 228 -6.25 -12.28 -8.94
C VAL A 228 -5.67 -11.33 -9.97
N GLY A 229 -5.49 -10.08 -9.58
CA GLY A 229 -4.87 -9.04 -10.40
C GLY A 229 -3.50 -8.63 -9.87
N PRO A 230 -2.83 -7.65 -10.54
CA PRO A 230 -1.48 -7.21 -10.22
C PRO A 230 -1.33 -6.55 -8.83
N SER A 231 -2.42 -6.28 -8.13
CA SER A 231 -2.37 -5.84 -6.73
C SER A 231 -2.45 -7.01 -5.76
N LEU A 232 -3.33 -7.99 -6.02
CA LEU A 232 -3.58 -9.09 -5.09
C LEU A 232 -2.55 -10.22 -5.25
N GLY A 233 -2.12 -10.52 -6.48
CA GLY A 233 -1.19 -11.62 -6.75
C GLY A 233 0.10 -11.55 -5.94
N PRO A 234 0.86 -10.44 -6.01
CA PRO A 234 2.07 -10.29 -5.20
C PRO A 234 1.84 -10.32 -3.69
N GLN A 235 0.68 -9.87 -3.21
CA GLN A 235 0.32 -9.94 -1.79
C GLN A 235 0.10 -11.41 -1.35
N LEU A 236 -0.59 -12.21 -2.15
CA LEU A 236 -0.78 -13.65 -1.88
C LEU A 236 0.55 -14.40 -1.86
N MET A 237 1.49 -14.00 -2.71
CA MET A 237 2.82 -14.63 -2.77
C MET A 237 3.75 -14.17 -1.64
N ALA A 238 3.39 -13.10 -0.94
CA ALA A 238 4.14 -12.55 0.19
C ALA A 238 3.79 -13.20 1.54
N GLU A 239 2.70 -13.95 1.61
CA GLU A 239 2.24 -14.69 2.80
C GLU A 239 2.94 -16.05 2.92
#